data_538177357672e28b34759ede757f6e7d
#
_entry.id   538177357672e28b34759ede757f6e7d
#
_cell.length_a   1.000
_cell.length_b   1.000
_cell.length_c   1.000
_cell.angle_alpha   90.00
_cell.angle_beta   90.00
_cell.angle_gamma   90.00
#
_symmetry.space_group_name_H-M   'P 1'
#
loop_
_entity.id
_entity.type
_entity.pdbx_description
1 polymer ?
#
loop_
_entity_poly.entity_id
_entity_poly.type
_entity_poly.pdbx_seq_one_letter_code
_entity_poly.pdbx_strand_id
1 'polypeptide(L)'
;MVAGRAGGEVMVRSPGRFTEISQDECLELMATTTVGWLAFVDAEGQQLLPVNFALHGQDVYFRTMAGSAISSLADGHDDVAFAVDHHDDIYQKGWDVMARGTTARVDDPDLVAQVAAGARPRPWAPGERDVLIVLRPSVISGRRVRRQ
;
A
#
# COMPACT_ATOMS: atom_id res chain seq x y z
N MET A 1 2.21 -18.44 -21.57
CA MET A 1 0.89 -19.04 -21.71
C MET A 1 1.03 -20.55 -21.67
N VAL A 2 0.34 -21.18 -20.79
CA VAL A 2 0.30 -22.63 -20.77
C VAL A 2 -0.59 -23.07 -21.94
N ALA A 3 0.01 -23.71 -22.91
CA ALA A 3 -0.75 -24.37 -23.96
C ALA A 3 -1.79 -25.28 -23.31
N GLY A 4 -3.00 -25.20 -23.81
CA GLY A 4 -4.05 -26.05 -23.35
C GLY A 4 -3.57 -27.50 -23.25
N ARG A 5 -3.79 -28.13 -22.18
CA ARG A 5 -3.40 -29.51 -22.01
C ARG A 5 -4.20 -30.35 -22.94
N ALA A 6 -3.55 -30.88 -23.94
CA ALA A 6 -4.17 -31.86 -24.79
C ALA A 6 -4.61 -33.05 -23.93
N GLY A 7 -5.90 -33.33 -23.89
CA GLY A 7 -6.48 -34.50 -23.28
C GLY A 7 -6.61 -34.54 -21.76
N GLY A 8 -6.29 -33.49 -21.07
CA GLY A 8 -6.52 -33.42 -19.63
C GLY A 8 -7.75 -32.58 -19.30
N GLU A 9 -8.79 -33.18 -18.78
CA GLU A 9 -9.85 -32.40 -18.15
C GLU A 9 -9.31 -31.79 -16.88
N VAL A 10 -9.04 -30.47 -16.96
CA VAL A 10 -8.86 -29.69 -15.76
C VAL A 10 -10.24 -29.34 -15.26
N MET A 11 -10.58 -29.83 -14.07
CA MET A 11 -11.75 -29.34 -13.36
C MET A 11 -11.55 -27.84 -13.16
N VAL A 12 -12.21 -27.05 -13.99
CA VAL A 12 -12.27 -25.61 -13.79
C VAL A 12 -13.18 -25.37 -12.61
N ARG A 13 -12.57 -25.11 -11.47
CA ARG A 13 -13.32 -24.50 -10.37
C ARG A 13 -13.86 -23.18 -10.88
N SER A 14 -15.10 -22.89 -10.57
CA SER A 14 -15.67 -21.57 -10.87
C SER A 14 -14.68 -20.49 -10.41
N PRO A 15 -14.22 -19.61 -11.29
CA PRO A 15 -13.30 -18.56 -10.88
C PRO A 15 -13.96 -17.72 -9.80
N GLY A 16 -13.16 -17.31 -8.81
CA GLY A 16 -13.61 -16.36 -7.81
C GLY A 16 -14.13 -15.09 -8.49
N ARG A 17 -15.06 -14.44 -7.86
CA ARG A 17 -15.62 -13.20 -8.37
C ARG A 17 -14.78 -12.02 -7.95
N PHE A 18 -14.27 -11.26 -8.92
CA PHE A 18 -13.67 -9.96 -8.70
C PHE A 18 -14.73 -8.86 -8.78
N THR A 19 -14.71 -7.97 -7.81
CA THR A 19 -15.55 -6.76 -7.82
C THR A 19 -14.65 -5.57 -7.60
N GLU A 20 -14.76 -4.56 -8.46
CA GLU A 20 -14.06 -3.30 -8.26
C GLU A 20 -14.64 -2.55 -7.06
N ILE A 21 -13.78 -1.86 -6.34
CA ILE A 21 -14.12 -1.07 -5.17
C ILE A 21 -14.02 0.41 -5.55
N SER A 22 -14.99 1.21 -5.12
CA SER A 22 -14.93 2.66 -5.31
C SER A 22 -13.75 3.29 -4.58
N GLN A 23 -13.33 4.46 -5.01
CA GLN A 23 -12.24 5.19 -4.36
C GLN A 23 -12.52 5.46 -2.88
N ASP A 24 -13.73 5.89 -2.55
CA ASP A 24 -14.10 6.17 -1.16
C ASP A 24 -14.02 4.92 -0.29
N GLU A 25 -14.47 3.80 -0.80
CA GLU A 25 -14.40 2.52 -0.10
C GLU A 25 -12.95 2.04 0.01
N CYS A 26 -12.13 2.27 -1.00
CA CYS A 26 -10.68 2.00 -0.93
C CYS A 26 -10.04 2.73 0.26
N LEU A 27 -10.34 4.00 0.43
CA LEU A 27 -9.81 4.80 1.53
C LEU A 27 -10.32 4.29 2.89
N GLU A 28 -11.57 3.91 2.99
CA GLU A 28 -12.13 3.31 4.20
C GLU A 28 -11.42 2.01 4.57
N LEU A 29 -11.17 1.15 3.59
CA LEU A 29 -10.47 -0.12 3.80
C LEU A 29 -9.01 0.09 4.20
N MET A 30 -8.31 1.00 3.54
CA MET A 30 -6.94 1.35 3.91
C MET A 30 -6.85 1.83 5.35
N ALA A 31 -7.83 2.59 5.82
CA ALA A 31 -7.87 3.10 7.18
C ALA A 31 -8.04 2.02 8.24
N THR A 32 -8.43 0.81 7.87
CA THR A 32 -8.53 -0.32 8.80
C THR A 32 -7.21 -1.03 9.05
N THR A 33 -6.17 -0.68 8.33
CA THR A 33 -4.85 -1.29 8.44
C THR A 33 -3.79 -0.28 8.86
N THR A 34 -2.66 -0.75 9.33
CA THR A 34 -1.54 0.08 9.79
C THR A 34 -0.23 -0.24 9.10
N VAL A 35 -0.19 -1.32 8.33
CA VAL A 35 0.99 -1.74 7.57
C VAL A 35 0.61 -1.92 6.11
N GLY A 36 1.43 -1.38 5.23
CA GLY A 36 1.30 -1.56 3.80
C GLY A 36 2.67 -1.80 3.18
N TRP A 37 2.68 -2.03 1.88
CA TRP A 37 3.87 -2.31 1.11
C TRP A 37 4.16 -1.18 0.14
N LEU A 38 5.38 -0.65 0.18
CA LEU A 38 5.90 0.31 -0.79
C LEU A 38 6.68 -0.42 -1.87
N ALA A 39 6.43 -0.04 -3.11
CA ALA A 39 7.18 -0.51 -4.27
C ALA A 39 7.71 0.69 -5.06
N PHE A 40 9.01 0.69 -5.31
CA PHE A 40 9.68 1.72 -6.08
C PHE A 40 11.00 1.18 -6.65
N VAL A 41 11.60 1.94 -7.55
CA VAL A 41 12.90 1.61 -8.13
C VAL A 41 13.92 2.64 -7.69
N ASP A 42 15.05 2.19 -7.18
CA ASP A 42 16.21 3.02 -6.85
C ASP A 42 17.47 2.53 -7.58
N ALA A 43 18.63 3.05 -7.19
CA ALA A 43 19.89 2.68 -7.82
C ALA A 43 20.24 1.19 -7.67
N GLU A 44 19.72 0.52 -6.67
CA GLU A 44 19.94 -0.92 -6.44
C GLU A 44 18.93 -1.81 -7.14
N GLY A 45 17.88 -1.21 -7.74
CA GLY A 45 16.84 -1.92 -8.47
C GLY A 45 15.47 -1.77 -7.82
N GLN A 46 14.62 -2.74 -8.02
CA GLN A 46 13.26 -2.76 -7.46
C GLN A 46 13.29 -3.01 -5.97
N GLN A 47 12.57 -2.18 -5.25
CA GLN A 47 12.39 -2.31 -3.80
C GLN A 47 10.92 -2.64 -3.50
N LEU A 48 10.70 -3.53 -2.57
CA LEU A 48 9.38 -3.87 -2.03
C LEU A 48 9.51 -4.01 -0.52
N LEU A 49 9.00 -3.05 0.22
CA LEU A 49 9.27 -2.91 1.64
C LEU A 49 7.98 -2.63 2.43
N PRO A 50 7.78 -3.30 3.57
CA PRO A 50 6.65 -3.00 4.44
C PRO A 50 6.91 -1.72 5.23
N VAL A 51 5.86 -0.93 5.42
CA VAL A 51 5.91 0.28 6.23
C VAL A 51 4.66 0.41 7.08
N ASN A 52 4.82 0.99 8.26
CA ASN A 52 3.70 1.51 9.01
C ASN A 52 3.27 2.84 8.38
N PHE A 53 1.98 3.04 8.25
CA PHE A 53 1.44 4.22 7.59
C PHE A 53 0.23 4.79 8.31
N ALA A 54 -0.09 6.02 7.98
CA ALA A 54 -1.34 6.68 8.36
C ALA A 54 -1.92 7.38 7.13
N LEU A 55 -3.23 7.43 7.07
CA LEU A 55 -3.94 8.24 6.09
C LEU A 55 -4.27 9.62 6.67
N HIS A 56 -4.12 10.64 5.84
CA HIS A 56 -4.67 11.95 6.10
C HIS A 56 -5.27 12.48 4.80
N GLY A 57 -6.58 12.63 4.77
CA GLY A 57 -7.28 12.85 3.51
C GLY A 57 -7.13 11.62 2.59
N GLN A 58 -6.62 11.86 1.40
CA GLN A 58 -6.34 10.81 0.40
C GLN A 58 -4.87 10.41 0.34
N ASP A 59 -4.04 11.07 1.14
CA ASP A 59 -2.60 10.91 1.09
C ASP A 59 -2.12 9.89 2.14
N VAL A 60 -1.06 9.19 1.78
CA VAL A 60 -0.44 8.17 2.62
C VAL A 60 0.83 8.74 3.23
N TYR A 61 0.92 8.69 4.55
CA TYR A 61 2.08 9.20 5.30
C TYR A 61 2.79 8.05 6.00
N PHE A 62 4.10 8.07 5.94
CA PHE A 62 4.93 7.08 6.61
C PHE A 62 6.23 7.71 7.09
N ARG A 63 6.75 7.15 8.17
CA ARG A 63 8.01 7.59 8.78
C ARG A 63 9.09 6.57 8.52
N THR A 64 10.29 7.05 8.33
CA THR A 64 11.46 6.20 8.15
C THR A 64 12.69 6.82 8.81
N MET A 65 13.70 6.01 8.98
CA MET A 65 15.00 6.47 9.46
C MET A 65 15.77 7.15 8.32
N ALA A 66 16.45 8.23 8.64
CA ALA A 66 17.40 8.84 7.71
C ALA A 66 18.45 7.80 7.26
N GLY A 67 18.78 7.81 5.99
CA GLY A 67 19.74 6.86 5.39
C GLY A 67 19.18 5.47 5.05
N SER A 68 17.92 5.20 5.35
CA SER A 68 17.25 3.96 4.90
C SER A 68 16.93 4.01 3.41
N ALA A 69 16.66 2.84 2.81
CA ALA A 69 16.23 2.77 1.40
C ALA A 69 14.98 3.62 1.15
N ILE A 70 14.03 3.59 2.08
CA ILE A 70 12.78 4.36 1.96
C ILE A 70 13.04 5.87 2.08
N SER A 71 14.05 6.31 2.80
CA SER A 71 14.35 7.74 2.99
C SER A 71 14.66 8.46 1.68
N SER A 72 15.11 7.75 0.65
CA SER A 72 15.33 8.32 -0.68
C SER A 72 14.05 8.86 -1.32
N LEU A 73 12.89 8.35 -0.92
CA LEU A 73 11.58 8.84 -1.38
C LEU A 73 11.28 10.26 -0.88
N ALA A 74 11.96 10.73 0.15
CA ALA A 74 11.83 12.10 0.64
C ALA A 74 12.33 13.16 -0.35
N ASP A 75 13.26 12.79 -1.22
CA ASP A 75 13.81 13.68 -2.26
C ASP A 75 12.85 13.87 -3.45
N GLY A 76 11.73 13.20 -3.42
CA GLY A 76 10.76 13.19 -4.50
C GLY A 76 10.99 12.02 -5.45
N HIS A 77 9.94 11.25 -5.68
CA HIS A 77 9.95 10.14 -6.62
C HIS A 77 8.60 10.10 -7.34
N ASP A 78 8.65 9.99 -8.67
CA ASP A 78 7.45 10.15 -9.51
C ASP A 78 6.63 8.87 -9.66
N ASP A 79 7.21 7.73 -9.38
CA ASP A 79 6.59 6.44 -9.65
C ASP A 79 6.73 5.51 -8.45
N VAL A 80 5.81 5.69 -7.50
CA VAL A 80 5.76 4.89 -6.28
C VAL A 80 4.39 4.24 -6.17
N ALA A 81 4.37 2.96 -5.88
CA ALA A 81 3.16 2.23 -5.57
C ALA A 81 3.11 1.88 -4.08
N PHE A 82 1.92 1.89 -3.54
CA PHE A 82 1.64 1.49 -2.17
C PHE A 82 0.42 0.57 -2.18
N ALA A 83 0.49 -0.52 -1.47
CA ALA A 83 -0.61 -1.47 -1.42
C ALA A 83 -0.88 -1.94 0.00
N VAL A 84 -2.14 -2.14 0.29
CA VAL A 84 -2.61 -2.87 1.46
C VAL A 84 -3.54 -3.98 1.01
N ASP A 85 -3.55 -5.06 1.74
CA ASP A 85 -4.46 -6.16 1.47
C ASP A 85 -4.92 -6.80 2.77
N HIS A 86 -6.03 -7.49 2.67
CA HIS A 86 -6.52 -8.38 3.70
C HIS A 86 -7.14 -9.60 3.03
N HIS A 87 -6.83 -10.77 3.55
CA HIS A 87 -7.42 -12.00 3.04
C HIS A 87 -7.73 -12.96 4.18
N ASP A 88 -8.74 -13.77 3.94
CA ASP A 88 -9.18 -14.83 4.84
C ASP A 88 -9.09 -16.14 4.08
N ASP A 89 -8.13 -16.96 4.47
CA ASP A 89 -7.86 -18.23 3.79
C ASP A 89 -8.97 -19.27 4.00
N ILE A 90 -9.64 -19.19 5.14
CA ILE A 90 -10.72 -20.12 5.48
C ILE A 90 -11.94 -19.87 4.60
N TYR A 91 -12.37 -18.62 4.52
CA TYR A 91 -13.51 -18.22 3.73
C TYR A 91 -13.18 -17.91 2.28
N GLN A 92 -11.91 -17.92 1.93
CA GLN A 92 -11.38 -17.65 0.59
C GLN A 92 -11.93 -16.33 0.02
N LYS A 93 -11.82 -15.29 0.80
CA LYS A 93 -12.22 -13.93 0.44
C LYS A 93 -11.14 -12.94 0.85
N GLY A 94 -11.11 -11.83 0.19
CA GLY A 94 -10.18 -10.78 0.51
C GLY A 94 -10.42 -9.52 -0.30
N TRP A 95 -9.63 -8.53 -0.02
CA TRP A 95 -9.58 -7.29 -0.77
C TRP A 95 -8.16 -6.78 -0.85
N ASP A 96 -7.88 -6.01 -1.88
CA ASP A 96 -6.65 -5.24 -2.00
C ASP A 96 -6.95 -3.82 -2.45
N VAL A 97 -6.10 -2.91 -2.03
CA VAL A 97 -6.14 -1.50 -2.45
C VAL A 97 -4.73 -1.10 -2.83
N MET A 98 -4.59 -0.44 -3.96
CA MET A 98 -3.32 0.09 -4.44
C MET A 98 -3.46 1.59 -4.70
N ALA A 99 -2.46 2.34 -4.25
CA ALA A 99 -2.30 3.74 -4.56
C ALA A 99 -0.99 3.94 -5.32
N ARG A 100 -1.02 4.71 -6.40
CA ARG A 100 0.19 5.07 -7.14
C ARG A 100 0.28 6.58 -7.26
N GLY A 101 1.48 7.09 -7.10
CA GLY A 101 1.68 8.53 -7.19
C GLY A 101 3.11 8.95 -6.91
N THR A 102 3.23 10.16 -6.44
CA THR A 102 4.51 10.82 -6.18
C THR A 102 4.75 10.95 -4.69
N THR A 103 6.01 10.97 -4.30
CA THR A 103 6.41 11.15 -2.91
C THR A 103 7.13 12.47 -2.71
N ALA A 104 7.10 12.97 -1.49
CA ALA A 104 7.84 14.13 -1.06
C ALA A 104 8.06 14.08 0.45
N ARG A 105 9.08 14.80 0.90
CA ARG A 105 9.29 15.04 2.32
C ARG A 105 8.22 15.99 2.87
N VAL A 106 7.76 15.73 4.06
CA VAL A 106 6.84 16.62 4.78
C VAL A 106 7.63 17.41 5.82
N ASP A 107 7.73 18.73 5.61
CA ASP A 107 8.45 19.63 6.49
C ASP A 107 7.54 20.64 7.20
N ASP A 108 6.30 20.81 6.75
CA ASP A 108 5.33 21.70 7.38
C ASP A 108 5.00 21.23 8.80
N PRO A 109 5.33 22.00 9.84
CA PRO A 109 5.09 21.58 11.23
C PRO A 109 3.61 21.33 11.55
N ASP A 110 2.71 22.08 10.95
CA ASP A 110 1.27 21.94 11.18
C ASP A 110 0.77 20.61 10.61
N LEU A 111 1.23 20.25 9.41
CA LEU A 111 0.88 18.98 8.79
C LEU A 111 1.50 17.82 9.53
N VAL A 112 2.76 17.94 9.96
CA VAL A 112 3.42 16.92 10.80
C VAL A 112 2.61 16.67 12.07
N ALA A 113 2.15 17.74 12.73
CA ALA A 113 1.33 17.61 13.94
C ALA A 113 -0.03 16.97 13.66
N GLN A 114 -0.69 17.32 12.58
CA GLN A 114 -1.97 16.74 12.19
C GLN A 114 -1.85 15.25 11.89
N VAL A 115 -0.83 14.85 11.17
CA VAL A 115 -0.57 13.43 10.86
C VAL A 115 -0.27 12.67 12.14
N ALA A 116 0.55 13.22 13.03
CA ALA A 116 0.90 12.58 14.30
C ALA A 116 -0.33 12.41 15.20
N ALA A 117 -1.24 13.39 15.24
CA ALA A 117 -2.46 13.32 16.03
C ALA A 117 -3.43 12.22 15.55
N GLY A 118 -3.44 11.94 14.24
CA GLY A 118 -4.25 10.87 13.65
C GLY A 118 -3.54 9.52 13.57
N ALA A 119 -2.23 9.51 13.79
CA ALA A 119 -1.45 8.30 13.65
C ALA A 119 -1.78 7.28 14.72
N ARG A 120 -2.02 6.08 14.28
CA ARG A 120 -2.09 4.89 15.13
C ARG A 120 -0.75 4.18 15.07
N PRO A 121 -0.65 3.08 15.68
CA PRO A 121 0.25 2.66 16.73
C PRO A 121 1.71 2.94 16.38
N ARG A 122 2.54 2.72 17.39
CA ARG A 122 3.99 2.84 17.25
C ARG A 122 4.50 1.92 16.15
N PRO A 123 5.50 2.36 15.36
CA PRO A 123 6.18 1.50 14.40
C PRO A 123 6.67 0.21 15.06
N TRP A 124 6.51 -0.90 14.37
CA TRP A 124 6.96 -2.20 14.88
C TRP A 124 8.48 -2.34 14.84
N ALA A 125 9.12 -1.67 13.90
CA ALA A 125 10.56 -1.70 13.77
C ALA A 125 11.24 -0.75 14.78
N PRO A 126 12.39 -1.12 15.35
CA PRO A 126 13.11 -0.27 16.29
C PRO A 126 13.77 0.92 15.60
N GLY A 127 14.13 1.94 16.38
CA GLY A 127 14.89 3.10 15.95
C GLY A 127 14.06 4.36 15.80
N GLU A 128 14.75 5.49 15.72
CA GLU A 128 14.12 6.79 15.49
C GLU A 128 13.71 6.94 14.03
N ARG A 129 12.46 7.42 13.82
CA ARG A 129 11.86 7.62 12.52
C ARG A 129 11.44 9.07 12.38
N ASP A 130 12.43 9.90 12.10
CA ASP A 130 12.29 11.35 12.05
C ASP A 130 12.02 11.90 10.64
N VAL A 131 12.15 11.07 9.61
CA VAL A 131 11.82 11.46 8.25
C VAL A 131 10.36 11.12 7.95
N LEU A 132 9.55 12.13 7.79
CA LEU A 132 8.14 11.97 7.39
C LEU A 132 8.02 12.17 5.87
N ILE A 133 7.40 11.21 5.22
CA ILE A 133 7.21 11.18 3.77
C ILE A 133 5.72 11.08 3.48
N VAL A 134 5.26 11.79 2.47
CA VAL A 134 3.92 11.68 1.93
C VAL A 134 3.97 11.03 0.55
N LEU A 135 3.05 10.11 0.31
CA LEU A 135 2.68 9.64 -1.03
C LEU A 135 1.36 10.31 -1.40
N ARG A 136 1.38 11.08 -2.47
CA ARG A 136 0.18 11.71 -3.05
C ARG A 136 -0.28 10.90 -4.24
N PRO A 137 -1.38 10.15 -4.10
CA PRO A 137 -1.84 9.29 -5.18
C PRO A 137 -2.41 10.09 -6.35
N SER A 138 -2.08 9.67 -7.55
CA SER A 138 -2.81 10.04 -8.77
C SER A 138 -3.86 9.00 -9.14
N VAL A 139 -3.68 7.76 -8.68
CA VAL A 139 -4.60 6.65 -8.90
C VAL A 139 -4.77 5.89 -7.60
N ILE A 140 -6.01 5.64 -7.22
CA ILE A 140 -6.36 4.71 -6.14
C ILE A 140 -7.34 3.71 -6.74
N SER A 141 -7.02 2.44 -6.60
CA SER A 141 -7.84 1.35 -7.09
C SER A 141 -7.91 0.20 -6.10
N GLY A 142 -8.97 -0.56 -6.15
CA GLY A 142 -9.12 -1.71 -5.28
C GLY A 142 -10.09 -2.72 -5.84
N ARG A 143 -10.03 -3.91 -5.30
CA ARG A 143 -10.91 -5.00 -5.71
C ARG A 143 -11.16 -5.95 -4.55
N ARG A 144 -12.32 -6.57 -4.58
CA ARG A 144 -12.67 -7.69 -3.75
C ARG A 144 -12.63 -8.98 -4.54
N VAL A 145 -12.18 -10.02 -3.91
CA VAL A 145 -12.31 -11.38 -4.41
C VAL A 145 -13.13 -12.19 -3.42
N ARG A 146 -14.03 -12.97 -3.94
CA ARG A 146 -14.83 -13.89 -3.15
C ARG A 146 -14.98 -15.19 -3.92
N ARG A 147 -14.79 -16.30 -3.24
CA ARG A 147 -15.16 -17.60 -3.78
C ARG A 147 -16.68 -17.68 -3.88
N GLN A 148 -17.16 -18.20 -5.00
CA GLN A 148 -18.57 -18.56 -5.17
C GLN A 148 -18.86 -19.88 -4.49
#